data_78f47d4fe86b01698c6afd76e4bd315a
#
_entry.id   78f47d4fe86b01698c6afd76e4bd315a
#
_cell.length_a   1.000
_cell.length_b   1.000
_cell.length_c   1.000
_cell.angle_alpha   90.00
_cell.angle_beta   90.00
_cell.angle_gamma   90.00
#
_symmetry.space_group_name_H-M   'P 1'
#
loop_
_entity.id
_entity.type
_entity.pdbx_description
1 polymer ?
#
loop_
_entity_poly.entity_id
_entity_poly.type
_entity_poly.pdbx_seq_one_letter_code
_entity_poly.pdbx_strand_id
1 'polypeptide(L)'
;KTQSTMVRPAAKQQHSKSFGITSATLVFIIGFLLGHFHSNLMAKSIPSTSSGRLYGDGWHAIEVFYGKSDHLERMLPAGLEWFSQARQDEAVVTFLKGKRNGYFVDLASNDATVLSNTYSLEKKYGWSGLCIEPNPMYWANLTYRDCQVVAAVVGNQRMEEVYFRFDNGDHGGITGEQFDNGKNFKNRAMPKYTVTLKEILQRFDAPKQIDYLSLDVEGAEEFIMKSFPLEEYSISLMTVERPKDSLRALLEKHGFKYLKRLSSWGESLWAHDSIMGSLDLSRIEDFTPTRKPKPQAVVKVGSNL
;
A
#
# COMPACT_ATOMS: atom_id res chain seq x y z
N LYS A 1 -8.61 15.03 -6.20
CA LYS A 1 -8.98 14.80 -7.61
C LYS A 1 -8.80 13.31 -7.88
N THR A 2 -9.91 12.62 -8.06
CA THR A 2 -9.94 11.22 -8.49
C THR A 2 -9.79 11.22 -10.00
N GLN A 3 -8.73 10.66 -10.54
CA GLN A 3 -8.64 10.36 -11.97
C GLN A 3 -8.82 8.86 -12.14
N SER A 4 -10.00 8.46 -12.59
CA SER A 4 -10.20 7.14 -13.18
C SER A 4 -9.71 7.20 -14.63
N THR A 5 -8.57 6.62 -14.93
CA THR A 5 -8.05 6.57 -16.29
C THR A 5 -8.68 5.38 -17.01
N MET A 6 -9.84 5.62 -17.62
CA MET A 6 -10.41 4.69 -18.61
C MET A 6 -9.69 4.88 -19.95
N VAL A 7 -8.94 3.90 -20.37
CA VAL A 7 -8.44 3.83 -21.75
C VAL A 7 -9.45 3.02 -22.58
N ARG A 8 -10.21 3.74 -23.43
CA ARG A 8 -11.08 3.11 -24.44
C ARG A 8 -10.35 2.98 -25.77
N PRO A 9 -10.58 1.91 -26.52
CA PRO A 9 -10.24 1.91 -27.95
C PRO A 9 -11.17 2.87 -28.71
N ALA A 10 -10.60 3.53 -29.73
CA ALA A 10 -11.24 4.58 -30.53
C ALA A 10 -12.55 4.09 -31.20
N ALA A 11 -13.63 4.80 -30.97
CA ALA A 11 -14.87 4.67 -31.71
C ALA A 11 -15.12 5.91 -32.57
N LYS A 12 -15.63 5.66 -33.77
CA LYS A 12 -15.88 6.59 -34.88
C LYS A 12 -16.77 7.79 -34.49
N GLN A 13 -16.38 8.97 -34.98
CA GLN A 13 -17.15 10.22 -34.93
C GLN A 13 -18.48 10.10 -35.69
N GLN A 14 -19.55 10.54 -35.04
CA GLN A 14 -20.77 11.03 -35.71
C GLN A 14 -21.02 12.49 -35.34
N HIS A 15 -21.19 13.33 -36.37
CA HIS A 15 -21.52 14.73 -36.25
C HIS A 15 -22.96 14.95 -35.81
N SER A 16 -23.22 15.85 -34.89
CA SER A 16 -24.52 16.47 -34.70
C SER A 16 -24.39 17.95 -34.35
N LYS A 17 -25.35 18.74 -34.86
CA LYS A 17 -25.39 20.18 -35.04
C LYS A 17 -25.56 20.97 -33.74
N SER A 18 -24.93 22.14 -33.68
CA SER A 18 -24.96 23.10 -32.59
C SER A 18 -26.28 23.87 -32.52
N PHE A 19 -26.77 24.09 -31.30
CA PHE A 19 -27.65 25.19 -30.93
C PHE A 19 -26.94 26.06 -29.88
N GLY A 20 -26.82 27.34 -30.16
CA GLY A 20 -26.11 28.29 -29.29
C GLY A 20 -27.02 28.80 -28.16
N ILE A 21 -26.48 28.85 -26.96
CA ILE A 21 -27.03 29.55 -25.80
C ILE A 21 -25.92 30.40 -25.19
N THR A 22 -26.23 31.68 -24.88
CA THR A 22 -25.29 32.74 -24.53
C THR A 22 -24.56 32.55 -23.21
N SER A 23 -23.29 32.89 -23.19
CA SER A 23 -22.23 32.50 -22.25
C SER A 23 -22.33 32.92 -20.79
N ALA A 24 -23.23 33.77 -20.34
CA ALA A 24 -23.17 34.35 -18.99
C ALA A 24 -24.04 33.63 -17.95
N THR A 25 -25.12 32.97 -18.36
CA THR A 25 -26.03 32.26 -17.44
C THR A 25 -25.60 30.81 -17.17
N LEU A 26 -24.76 30.26 -18.04
CA LEU A 26 -24.29 28.87 -17.93
C LEU A 26 -23.24 28.66 -16.85
N VAL A 27 -22.44 29.67 -16.52
CA VAL A 27 -21.34 29.58 -15.56
C VAL A 27 -21.86 29.39 -14.11
N PHE A 28 -23.00 30.03 -13.77
CA PHE A 28 -23.55 29.94 -12.42
C PHE A 28 -24.29 28.62 -12.15
N ILE A 29 -24.92 28.02 -13.16
CA ILE A 29 -25.65 26.75 -13.02
C ILE A 29 -24.66 25.58 -12.99
N ILE A 30 -23.57 25.64 -13.73
CA ILE A 30 -22.52 24.60 -13.72
C ILE A 30 -21.74 24.61 -12.40
N GLY A 31 -21.49 25.78 -11.80
CA GLY A 31 -20.83 25.88 -10.50
C GLY A 31 -21.65 25.29 -9.35
N PHE A 32 -23.00 25.47 -9.39
CA PHE A 32 -23.89 24.93 -8.37
C PHE A 32 -24.14 23.42 -8.52
N LEU A 33 -24.20 22.92 -9.74
CA LEU A 33 -24.35 21.48 -10.02
C LEU A 33 -23.06 20.70 -9.73
N LEU A 34 -21.89 21.27 -9.99
CA LEU A 34 -20.60 20.64 -9.70
C LEU A 34 -20.30 20.63 -8.19
N GLY A 35 -20.72 21.64 -7.43
CA GLY A 35 -20.58 21.69 -5.98
C GLY A 35 -21.47 20.65 -5.26
N HIS A 36 -22.67 20.40 -5.78
CA HIS A 36 -23.58 19.35 -5.23
C HIS A 36 -23.23 17.95 -5.73
N PHE A 37 -22.58 17.81 -6.85
CA PHE A 37 -22.12 16.50 -7.34
C PHE A 37 -20.89 16.01 -6.57
N HIS A 38 -20.03 16.89 -6.08
CA HIS A 38 -18.85 16.50 -5.28
C HIS A 38 -19.18 15.97 -3.89
N SER A 39 -20.24 16.51 -3.26
CA SER A 39 -20.65 16.03 -1.92
C SER A 39 -21.44 14.72 -1.93
N ASN A 40 -22.05 14.37 -3.07
CA ASN A 40 -22.83 13.13 -3.20
C ASN A 40 -22.07 11.95 -3.83
N LEU A 41 -20.88 12.19 -4.44
CA LEU A 41 -20.05 11.09 -4.98
C LEU A 41 -19.26 10.35 -3.88
N MET A 42 -19.05 10.99 -2.73
CA MET A 42 -18.36 10.36 -1.60
C MET A 42 -19.24 9.46 -0.75
N ALA A 43 -20.58 9.51 -0.93
CA ALA A 43 -21.54 8.75 -0.11
C ALA A 43 -22.27 7.64 -0.88
N LYS A 44 -21.96 7.42 -2.15
CA LYS A 44 -22.48 6.26 -2.86
C LYS A 44 -21.58 5.08 -2.58
N SER A 45 -22.06 4.25 -1.65
CA SER A 45 -21.60 2.87 -1.45
C SER A 45 -21.16 2.26 -2.78
N ILE A 46 -19.94 1.73 -2.80
CA ILE A 46 -19.50 0.78 -3.83
C ILE A 46 -20.63 -0.22 -3.98
N PRO A 47 -21.22 -0.40 -5.15
CA PRO A 47 -22.27 -1.38 -5.32
C PRO A 47 -21.69 -2.74 -4.93
N SER A 48 -22.25 -3.37 -3.93
CA SER A 48 -22.03 -4.78 -3.64
C SER A 48 -22.71 -5.60 -4.75
N THR A 49 -22.16 -5.55 -5.93
CA THR A 49 -22.63 -6.39 -7.02
C THR A 49 -21.75 -7.62 -7.09
N SER A 50 -22.28 -8.67 -6.55
CA SER A 50 -21.97 -10.05 -6.86
C SER A 50 -22.14 -10.29 -8.36
N SER A 51 -21.21 -9.87 -9.19
CA SER A 51 -21.14 -10.37 -10.55
C SER A 51 -19.71 -10.31 -11.05
N GLY A 52 -19.09 -11.47 -11.13
CA GLY A 52 -17.76 -11.67 -11.69
C GLY A 52 -17.65 -11.34 -13.19
N ARG A 53 -18.30 -10.28 -13.66
CA ARG A 53 -18.30 -9.84 -15.06
C ARG A 53 -17.92 -8.37 -15.27
N LEU A 54 -17.48 -7.66 -14.23
CA LEU A 54 -17.13 -6.24 -14.39
C LEU A 54 -15.73 -6.00 -14.97
N TYR A 55 -14.94 -7.03 -15.11
CA TYR A 55 -13.57 -6.92 -15.61
C TYR A 55 -13.46 -7.73 -16.89
N GLY A 56 -13.89 -7.14 -18.02
CA GLY A 56 -13.58 -7.67 -19.34
C GLY A 56 -12.07 -7.74 -19.56
N ASP A 57 -11.67 -8.55 -20.51
CA ASP A 57 -10.26 -8.73 -20.88
C ASP A 57 -9.53 -7.37 -21.01
N GLY A 58 -8.51 -7.18 -20.24
CA GLY A 58 -7.69 -5.97 -20.26
C GLY A 58 -7.99 -4.91 -19.19
N TRP A 59 -8.95 -5.12 -18.29
CA TRP A 59 -9.20 -4.22 -17.17
C TRP A 59 -8.47 -4.67 -15.92
N HIS A 60 -7.75 -3.74 -15.30
CA HIS A 60 -7.15 -3.93 -13.98
C HIS A 60 -8.01 -3.21 -12.95
N ALA A 61 -8.28 -3.89 -11.85
CA ALA A 61 -8.86 -3.26 -10.68
C ALA A 61 -7.78 -2.51 -9.89
N ILE A 62 -7.14 -1.52 -10.52
CA ILE A 62 -6.26 -0.58 -9.85
C ILE A 62 -6.97 0.74 -9.75
N GLU A 63 -7.22 1.19 -8.52
CA GLU A 63 -7.70 2.52 -8.23
C GLU A 63 -6.54 3.35 -7.68
N VAL A 64 -6.44 4.61 -8.14
CA VAL A 64 -5.39 5.53 -7.73
C VAL A 64 -6.03 6.74 -7.07
N PHE A 65 -5.60 7.02 -5.86
CA PHE A 65 -6.10 8.15 -5.07
C PHE A 65 -4.95 9.13 -4.82
N TYR A 66 -5.28 10.42 -4.88
CA TYR A 66 -4.39 11.51 -4.53
C TYR A 66 -5.07 12.38 -3.47
N GLY A 67 -4.37 12.67 -2.40
CA GLY A 67 -4.88 13.47 -1.30
C GLY A 67 -3.97 14.65 -0.94
N LYS A 68 -4.26 15.25 0.20
CA LYS A 68 -3.44 16.28 0.84
C LYS A 68 -3.13 15.85 2.26
N SER A 69 -1.88 15.95 2.64
CA SER A 69 -1.36 15.47 3.90
C SER A 69 -1.63 16.35 5.12
N ASP A 70 -1.97 17.63 4.93
CA ASP A 70 -2.18 18.60 6.01
C ASP A 70 -3.33 18.23 6.97
N HIS A 71 -4.26 17.39 6.52
CA HIS A 71 -5.34 16.89 7.37
C HIS A 71 -4.84 15.91 8.45
N LEU A 72 -3.92 15.03 8.11
CA LEU A 72 -3.41 14.00 9.02
C LEU A 72 -2.59 14.59 10.16
N GLU A 73 -1.83 15.64 9.92
CA GLU A 73 -0.98 16.27 10.92
C GLU A 73 -1.76 16.76 12.13
N ARG A 74 -3.03 17.16 11.94
CA ARG A 74 -3.92 17.61 13.02
C ARG A 74 -4.43 16.45 13.89
N MET A 75 -4.37 15.23 13.39
CA MET A 75 -4.88 14.04 14.07
C MET A 75 -3.77 13.27 14.82
N LEU A 76 -2.52 13.64 14.60
CA LEU A 76 -1.40 12.92 15.20
C LEU A 76 -1.17 13.35 16.64
N PRO A 77 -0.82 12.41 17.54
CA PRO A 77 -0.32 12.74 18.87
C PRO A 77 0.94 13.60 18.77
N ALA A 78 0.98 14.68 19.52
CA ALA A 78 2.17 15.53 19.59
C ALA A 78 3.39 14.72 20.07
N GLY A 79 4.53 14.87 19.36
CA GLY A 79 5.80 14.29 19.79
C GLY A 79 6.08 12.86 19.29
N LEU A 80 5.18 12.25 18.52
CA LEU A 80 5.49 10.97 17.85
C LEU A 80 6.53 11.21 16.75
N GLU A 81 7.62 10.47 16.82
CA GLU A 81 8.67 10.52 15.81
C GLU A 81 8.57 9.37 14.82
N TRP A 82 8.26 8.18 15.30
CA TRP A 82 8.19 6.95 14.53
C TRP A 82 6.79 6.34 14.62
N PHE A 83 6.31 5.75 13.55
CA PHE A 83 4.93 5.32 13.39
C PHE A 83 4.79 3.82 13.16
N SER A 84 5.85 3.15 12.73
CA SER A 84 5.82 1.73 12.43
C SER A 84 5.73 0.85 13.68
N GLN A 85 5.17 -0.35 13.51
CA GLN A 85 4.93 -1.28 14.60
C GLN A 85 6.22 -1.86 15.20
N ALA A 86 7.23 -2.07 14.37
CA ALA A 86 8.50 -2.73 14.74
C ALA A 86 9.72 -1.84 14.48
N ARG A 87 9.55 -0.51 14.51
CA ARG A 87 10.62 0.46 14.26
C ARG A 87 11.22 0.35 12.86
N GLN A 88 10.44 -0.09 11.87
CA GLN A 88 10.89 -0.22 10.49
C GLN A 88 11.33 1.14 9.91
N ASP A 89 10.50 2.18 10.06
CA ASP A 89 10.79 3.55 9.63
C ASP A 89 12.05 4.12 10.29
N GLU A 90 12.20 3.93 11.60
CA GLU A 90 13.40 4.33 12.34
C GLU A 90 14.65 3.59 11.85
N ALA A 91 14.54 2.27 11.61
CA ALA A 91 15.65 1.46 11.12
C ALA A 91 16.12 1.93 9.74
N VAL A 92 15.17 2.18 8.82
CA VAL A 92 15.47 2.68 7.47
C VAL A 92 16.22 4.01 7.54
N VAL A 93 15.72 4.97 8.34
CA VAL A 93 16.37 6.27 8.49
C VAL A 93 17.74 6.15 9.12
N THR A 94 17.88 5.35 10.18
CA THR A 94 19.15 5.16 10.88
C THR A 94 20.19 4.55 9.95
N PHE A 95 19.88 3.44 9.31
CA PHE A 95 20.87 2.73 8.51
C PHE A 95 21.21 3.43 7.21
N LEU A 96 20.28 4.20 6.64
CA LEU A 96 20.54 5.06 5.48
C LEU A 96 21.06 6.46 5.87
N LYS A 97 21.53 6.65 7.11
CA LYS A 97 22.17 7.89 7.58
C LYS A 97 21.31 9.13 7.39
N GLY A 98 20.00 9.03 7.66
CA GLY A 98 19.07 10.13 7.49
C GLY A 98 18.85 10.52 6.04
N LYS A 99 18.96 9.58 5.09
CA LYS A 99 18.73 9.84 3.66
C LYS A 99 17.43 10.61 3.45
N ARG A 100 17.51 11.67 2.65
CA ARG A 100 16.37 12.47 2.24
C ARG A 100 16.01 12.20 0.78
N ASN A 101 14.74 12.49 0.44
CA ASN A 101 14.22 12.38 -0.94
C ASN A 101 14.45 10.99 -1.56
N GLY A 102 14.30 9.93 -0.75
CA GLY A 102 14.33 8.56 -1.20
C GLY A 102 13.01 8.14 -1.84
N TYR A 103 12.98 6.91 -2.34
CA TYR A 103 11.78 6.29 -2.90
C TYR A 103 11.43 5.00 -2.17
N PHE A 104 10.17 4.87 -1.75
CA PHE A 104 9.69 3.67 -1.09
C PHE A 104 8.55 2.98 -1.86
N VAL A 105 8.41 1.69 -1.61
CA VAL A 105 7.24 0.90 -1.98
C VAL A 105 6.73 0.23 -0.72
N ASP A 106 5.49 0.51 -0.34
CA ASP A 106 4.85 0.00 0.87
C ASP A 106 3.70 -0.92 0.48
N LEU A 107 3.92 -2.23 0.59
CA LEU A 107 2.91 -3.24 0.32
C LEU A 107 2.12 -3.56 1.59
N ALA A 108 0.79 -3.51 1.45
CA ALA A 108 -0.16 -3.53 2.56
C ALA A 108 0.10 -2.34 3.51
N SER A 109 0.08 -1.13 2.92
CA SER A 109 0.41 0.10 3.63
C SER A 109 -0.57 0.45 4.75
N ASN A 110 -1.73 -0.21 4.81
CA ASN A 110 -2.68 -0.16 5.91
C ASN A 110 -3.16 1.27 6.19
N ASP A 111 -3.22 1.70 7.45
CA ASP A 111 -3.61 3.06 7.82
C ASP A 111 -2.54 4.09 7.41
N ALA A 112 -3.00 5.30 7.13
CA ALA A 112 -2.12 6.38 6.67
C ALA A 112 -0.98 6.72 7.64
N THR A 113 -1.21 6.51 8.94
CA THR A 113 -0.29 6.91 10.00
C THR A 113 -0.07 5.83 11.05
N VAL A 114 -1.15 5.19 11.51
CA VAL A 114 -1.08 4.17 12.56
C VAL A 114 -0.40 2.93 12.01
N LEU A 115 0.68 2.49 12.65
CA LEU A 115 1.53 1.36 12.25
C LEU A 115 2.20 1.54 10.87
N SER A 116 2.22 2.75 10.31
CA SER A 116 2.77 3.00 8.99
C SER A 116 4.30 2.87 8.97
N ASN A 117 4.80 2.06 8.05
CA ASN A 117 6.23 1.84 7.83
C ASN A 117 6.92 2.98 7.06
N THR A 118 6.13 3.90 6.48
CA THR A 118 6.65 4.89 5.51
C THR A 118 6.21 6.33 5.78
N TYR A 119 5.27 6.57 6.69
CA TYR A 119 4.79 7.93 6.99
C TYR A 119 5.89 8.87 7.46
N SER A 120 6.77 8.43 8.38
CA SER A 120 7.93 9.22 8.83
C SER A 120 8.88 9.56 7.68
N LEU A 121 9.12 8.61 6.78
CA LEU A 121 9.99 8.80 5.61
C LEU A 121 9.45 9.91 4.70
N GLU A 122 8.16 9.87 4.42
CA GLU A 122 7.48 10.87 3.62
C GLU A 122 7.52 12.25 4.30
N LYS A 123 7.02 12.35 5.53
CA LYS A 123 6.78 13.62 6.20
C LYS A 123 8.03 14.33 6.69
N LYS A 124 9.00 13.59 7.21
CA LYS A 124 10.18 14.18 7.84
C LYS A 124 11.40 14.21 6.91
N TYR A 125 11.47 13.22 6.01
CA TYR A 125 12.63 13.04 5.13
C TYR A 125 12.36 13.35 3.67
N GLY A 126 11.10 13.70 3.32
CA GLY A 126 10.72 14.12 1.96
C GLY A 126 10.76 12.99 0.94
N TRP A 127 10.57 11.75 1.38
CA TRP A 127 10.51 10.61 0.47
C TRP A 127 9.21 10.62 -0.33
N SER A 128 9.26 10.06 -1.52
CA SER A 128 8.10 9.75 -2.35
C SER A 128 7.95 8.24 -2.50
N GLY A 129 6.80 7.78 -2.98
CA GLY A 129 6.62 6.34 -3.16
C GLY A 129 5.21 5.90 -3.48
N LEU A 130 5.02 4.58 -3.40
CA LEU A 130 3.74 3.92 -3.60
C LEU A 130 3.24 3.34 -2.29
N CYS A 131 1.99 3.64 -1.94
CA CYS A 131 1.23 3.02 -0.87
C CYS A 131 0.24 2.04 -1.51
N ILE A 132 0.54 0.74 -1.47
CA ILE A 132 -0.28 -0.29 -2.12
C ILE A 132 -1.16 -0.94 -1.05
N GLU A 133 -2.49 -0.75 -1.15
CA GLU A 133 -3.43 -1.21 -0.13
C GLU A 133 -4.73 -1.72 -0.78
N PRO A 134 -5.01 -3.03 -0.74
CA PRO A 134 -6.23 -3.58 -1.30
C PRO A 134 -7.48 -3.31 -0.46
N ASN A 135 -7.36 -3.03 0.84
CA ASN A 135 -8.50 -2.88 1.73
C ASN A 135 -9.09 -1.47 1.68
N PRO A 136 -10.35 -1.32 1.19
CA PRO A 136 -10.98 -0.02 1.01
C PRO A 136 -11.19 0.76 2.32
N MET A 137 -11.15 0.10 3.48
CA MET A 137 -11.31 0.81 4.76
C MET A 137 -10.21 1.83 5.04
N TYR A 138 -9.03 1.65 4.44
CA TYR A 138 -7.88 2.54 4.65
C TYR A 138 -7.76 3.65 3.61
N TRP A 139 -8.43 3.52 2.44
CA TRP A 139 -8.20 4.43 1.32
C TRP A 139 -8.52 5.89 1.64
N ALA A 140 -9.59 6.15 2.40
CA ALA A 140 -9.96 7.52 2.74
C ALA A 140 -8.85 8.26 3.50
N ASN A 141 -8.19 7.60 4.45
CA ASN A 141 -7.08 8.19 5.19
C ASN A 141 -5.80 8.25 4.32
N LEU A 142 -5.51 7.19 3.57
CA LEU A 142 -4.36 7.16 2.67
C LEU A 142 -4.38 8.28 1.62
N THR A 143 -5.56 8.78 1.21
CA THR A 143 -5.64 9.91 0.27
C THR A 143 -5.05 11.22 0.81
N TYR A 144 -4.79 11.32 2.10
CA TYR A 144 -4.11 12.45 2.71
C TYR A 144 -2.58 12.32 2.75
N ARG A 145 -2.04 11.16 2.32
CA ARG A 145 -0.62 10.94 2.11
C ARG A 145 -0.15 11.58 0.79
N ASP A 146 1.13 11.88 0.70
CA ASP A 146 1.76 12.39 -0.53
C ASP A 146 2.17 11.24 -1.47
N CYS A 147 2.24 9.99 -0.98
CA CYS A 147 2.46 8.80 -1.80
C CYS A 147 1.30 8.56 -2.78
N GLN A 148 1.59 7.89 -3.89
CA GLN A 148 0.55 7.41 -4.79
C GLN A 148 -0.13 6.18 -4.16
N VAL A 149 -1.43 6.28 -3.91
CA VAL A 149 -2.21 5.20 -3.31
C VAL A 149 -2.76 4.28 -4.40
N VAL A 150 -2.37 3.01 -4.34
CA VAL A 150 -2.73 1.99 -5.33
C VAL A 150 -3.60 0.93 -4.68
N ALA A 151 -4.88 0.91 -5.02
CA ALA A 151 -5.83 -0.09 -4.55
C ALA A 151 -5.72 -1.36 -5.41
N ALA A 152 -4.88 -2.31 -4.99
CA ALA A 152 -4.64 -3.54 -5.74
C ALA A 152 -4.25 -4.69 -4.82
N VAL A 153 -4.69 -5.89 -5.17
CA VAL A 153 -4.17 -7.15 -4.62
C VAL A 153 -2.95 -7.56 -5.45
N VAL A 154 -1.78 -7.57 -4.82
CA VAL A 154 -0.54 -7.96 -5.49
C VAL A 154 -0.37 -9.47 -5.41
N GLY A 155 0.05 -10.08 -6.52
CA GLY A 155 0.23 -11.52 -6.61
C GLY A 155 1.36 -11.92 -7.55
N ASN A 156 1.44 -13.23 -7.78
CA ASN A 156 2.50 -13.83 -8.58
C ASN A 156 2.34 -13.56 -10.09
N GLN A 157 1.11 -13.45 -10.58
CA GLN A 157 0.81 -13.19 -11.98
C GLN A 157 -0.39 -12.25 -12.11
N ARG A 158 -0.55 -11.69 -13.30
CA ARG A 158 -1.68 -10.83 -13.63
C ARG A 158 -2.95 -11.66 -13.76
N MET A 159 -4.08 -11.10 -13.27
CA MET A 159 -5.44 -11.68 -13.43
C MET A 159 -5.58 -13.08 -12.83
N GLU A 160 -4.78 -13.44 -11.85
CA GLU A 160 -5.01 -14.63 -11.06
C GLU A 160 -6.16 -14.37 -10.08
N GLU A 161 -7.18 -15.23 -10.10
CA GLU A 161 -8.27 -15.13 -9.13
C GLU A 161 -7.80 -15.65 -7.78
N VAL A 162 -7.89 -14.79 -6.76
CA VAL A 162 -7.61 -15.11 -5.37
C VAL A 162 -8.80 -14.69 -4.51
N TYR A 163 -8.90 -15.28 -3.34
CA TYR A 163 -9.87 -14.85 -2.34
C TYR A 163 -9.16 -14.00 -1.30
N PHE A 164 -9.59 -12.75 -1.12
CA PHE A 164 -9.00 -11.80 -0.20
C PHE A 164 -9.94 -11.51 0.96
N ARG A 165 -9.41 -11.56 2.18
CA ARG A 165 -10.13 -11.29 3.41
C ARG A 165 -9.93 -9.84 3.85
N PHE A 166 -11.03 -9.08 3.92
CA PHE A 166 -11.03 -7.65 4.30
C PHE A 166 -11.48 -7.39 5.73
N ASP A 167 -12.14 -8.34 6.38
CA ASP A 167 -12.79 -8.16 7.68
C ASP A 167 -11.85 -8.34 8.89
N ASN A 168 -10.57 -8.52 8.66
CA ASN A 168 -9.56 -8.78 9.69
C ASN A 168 -8.67 -7.57 10.00
N GLY A 169 -9.07 -6.38 9.56
CA GLY A 169 -8.30 -5.15 9.78
C GLY A 169 -6.89 -5.23 9.20
N ASP A 170 -5.91 -4.96 10.04
CA ASP A 170 -4.48 -5.00 9.72
C ASP A 170 -3.92 -6.40 9.39
N HIS A 171 -4.68 -7.45 9.67
CA HIS A 171 -4.34 -8.83 9.31
C HIS A 171 -5.14 -9.33 8.10
N GLY A 172 -5.69 -8.44 7.27
CA GLY A 172 -6.35 -8.78 6.02
C GLY A 172 -5.37 -9.32 5.00
N GLY A 173 -5.77 -10.28 4.15
CA GLY A 173 -4.83 -10.85 3.18
C GLY A 173 -5.46 -11.91 2.28
N ILE A 174 -4.67 -12.45 1.37
CA ILE A 174 -5.05 -13.57 0.51
C ILE A 174 -5.29 -14.80 1.38
N THR A 175 -6.38 -15.53 1.11
CA THR A 175 -6.74 -16.76 1.84
C THR A 175 -6.21 -17.99 1.13
N GLY A 176 -5.68 -18.94 1.88
CA GLY A 176 -5.18 -20.21 1.36
C GLY A 176 -4.32 -20.94 2.37
N GLU A 177 -4.02 -22.23 2.14
CA GLU A 177 -3.20 -23.03 3.08
C GLU A 177 -1.79 -22.47 3.24
N GLN A 178 -1.28 -21.84 2.19
CA GLN A 178 0.07 -21.27 2.15
C GLN A 178 0.17 -19.86 2.75
N PHE A 179 -0.96 -19.23 3.09
CA PHE A 179 -1.03 -17.87 3.61
C PHE A 179 -1.47 -17.86 5.07
N ASP A 180 -1.22 -16.77 5.77
CA ASP A 180 -1.60 -16.61 7.17
C ASP A 180 -3.12 -16.59 7.38
N ASN A 181 -3.84 -16.08 6.39
CA ASN A 181 -5.28 -16.18 6.28
C ASN A 181 -5.70 -17.55 5.71
N GLY A 182 -5.58 -18.63 6.50
CA GLY A 182 -5.81 -20.01 6.09
C GLY A 182 -7.19 -20.29 5.46
N LYS A 183 -7.40 -21.51 4.97
CA LYS A 183 -8.62 -21.95 4.26
C LYS A 183 -9.95 -21.71 5.00
N ASN A 184 -9.94 -21.70 6.32
CA ASN A 184 -11.16 -21.59 7.13
C ASN A 184 -11.87 -20.24 6.98
N PHE A 185 -11.24 -19.25 6.36
CA PHE A 185 -11.80 -17.91 6.18
C PHE A 185 -12.41 -17.66 4.79
N LYS A 186 -12.46 -18.67 3.91
CA LYS A 186 -12.99 -18.53 2.56
C LYS A 186 -14.40 -17.92 2.51
N ASN A 187 -15.26 -18.24 3.48
CA ASN A 187 -16.62 -17.69 3.55
C ASN A 187 -16.68 -16.20 3.92
N ARG A 188 -15.58 -15.61 4.35
CA ARG A 188 -15.43 -14.18 4.70
C ARG A 188 -14.52 -13.45 3.71
N ALA A 189 -14.03 -14.14 2.70
CA ALA A 189 -13.16 -13.60 1.68
C ALA A 189 -13.96 -13.30 0.41
N MET A 190 -13.51 -12.28 -0.33
CA MET A 190 -14.09 -11.87 -1.60
C MET A 190 -13.14 -12.25 -2.74
N PRO A 191 -13.67 -12.68 -3.90
CA PRO A 191 -12.82 -12.91 -5.07
C PRO A 191 -12.21 -11.59 -5.55
N LYS A 192 -10.93 -11.62 -5.85
CA LYS A 192 -10.14 -10.51 -6.40
C LYS A 192 -9.20 -11.04 -7.48
N TYR A 193 -8.85 -10.18 -8.40
CA TYR A 193 -7.85 -10.47 -9.43
C TYR A 193 -6.56 -9.76 -9.10
N THR A 194 -5.47 -10.50 -9.17
CA THR A 194 -4.14 -9.96 -8.84
C THR A 194 -3.53 -9.16 -9.97
N VAL A 195 -2.61 -8.28 -9.61
CA VAL A 195 -1.63 -7.65 -10.49
C VAL A 195 -0.23 -7.96 -9.96
N THR A 196 0.79 -7.97 -10.80
CA THR A 196 2.16 -8.17 -10.31
C THR A 196 2.74 -6.87 -9.77
N LEU A 197 3.67 -6.98 -8.81
CA LEU A 197 4.40 -5.81 -8.33
C LEU A 197 5.14 -5.09 -9.47
N LYS A 198 5.77 -5.84 -10.38
CA LYS A 198 6.42 -5.28 -11.58
C LYS A 198 5.48 -4.41 -12.39
N GLU A 199 4.25 -4.88 -12.63
CA GLU A 199 3.26 -4.13 -13.40
C GLU A 199 2.87 -2.82 -12.72
N ILE A 200 2.70 -2.83 -11.39
CA ILE A 200 2.43 -1.61 -10.63
C ILE A 200 3.60 -0.63 -10.77
N LEU A 201 4.83 -1.08 -10.53
CA LEU A 201 6.01 -0.22 -10.64
C LEU A 201 6.14 0.40 -12.04
N GLN A 202 5.88 -0.36 -13.09
CA GLN A 202 5.92 0.15 -14.47
C GLN A 202 4.79 1.15 -14.74
N ARG A 203 3.59 0.88 -14.25
CA ARG A 203 2.40 1.72 -14.49
C ARG A 203 2.50 3.08 -13.82
N PHE A 204 3.16 3.14 -12.69
CA PHE A 204 3.34 4.37 -11.91
C PHE A 204 4.73 5.01 -12.11
N ASP A 205 5.45 4.61 -13.15
CA ASP A 205 6.77 5.14 -13.50
C ASP A 205 7.74 5.15 -12.30
N ALA A 206 7.66 4.10 -11.45
CA ALA A 206 8.54 3.97 -10.31
C ALA A 206 10.00 3.88 -10.75
N PRO A 207 10.91 4.56 -10.04
CA PRO A 207 12.33 4.52 -10.39
C PRO A 207 12.87 3.09 -10.25
N LYS A 208 13.88 2.75 -11.06
CA LYS A 208 14.57 1.46 -10.92
C LYS A 208 15.33 1.33 -9.60
N GLN A 209 15.72 2.46 -9.01
CA GLN A 209 16.28 2.53 -7.67
C GLN A 209 15.17 2.73 -6.65
N ILE A 210 14.91 1.73 -5.82
CA ILE A 210 13.98 1.75 -4.69
C ILE A 210 14.82 1.72 -3.41
N ASP A 211 14.70 2.75 -2.59
CA ASP A 211 15.50 2.82 -1.37
C ASP A 211 14.95 1.93 -0.25
N TYR A 212 13.63 1.74 -0.23
CA TYR A 212 12.98 0.91 0.77
C TYR A 212 11.75 0.19 0.20
N LEU A 213 11.68 -1.13 0.42
CA LEU A 213 10.50 -1.95 0.18
C LEU A 213 10.01 -2.51 1.52
N SER A 214 8.78 -2.16 1.90
CA SER A 214 8.04 -2.76 3.01
C SER A 214 7.18 -3.90 2.47
N LEU A 215 7.38 -5.10 2.97
CA LEU A 215 6.71 -6.33 2.50
C LEU A 215 6.09 -7.06 3.69
N ASP A 216 4.87 -6.66 4.02
CA ASP A 216 4.08 -7.20 5.13
C ASP A 216 2.66 -7.52 4.62
N VAL A 217 2.50 -8.68 3.99
CA VAL A 217 1.31 -9.06 3.22
C VAL A 217 0.64 -10.34 3.73
N GLU A 218 0.81 -10.61 5.03
CA GLU A 218 0.13 -11.68 5.74
C GLU A 218 0.31 -13.08 5.10
N GLY A 219 1.59 -13.42 4.83
CA GLY A 219 2.02 -14.71 4.32
C GLY A 219 2.08 -14.83 2.80
N ALA A 220 1.80 -13.74 2.06
CA ALA A 220 1.91 -13.71 0.60
C ALA A 220 3.26 -13.18 0.08
N GLU A 221 4.24 -12.94 0.95
CA GLU A 221 5.55 -12.35 0.60
C GLU A 221 6.26 -13.18 -0.49
N GLU A 222 6.37 -14.48 -0.29
CA GLU A 222 6.98 -15.38 -1.28
C GLU A 222 6.16 -15.44 -2.58
N PHE A 223 4.83 -15.48 -2.46
CA PHE A 223 3.92 -15.53 -3.61
C PHE A 223 4.12 -14.33 -4.53
N ILE A 224 4.34 -13.14 -3.96
CA ILE A 224 4.60 -11.91 -4.70
C ILE A 224 6.03 -11.89 -5.27
N MET A 225 7.01 -12.19 -4.43
CA MET A 225 8.43 -12.02 -4.78
C MET A 225 8.93 -13.08 -5.76
N LYS A 226 8.26 -14.23 -5.86
CA LYS A 226 8.65 -15.33 -6.77
C LYS A 226 8.66 -14.91 -8.25
N SER A 227 7.80 -14.00 -8.66
CA SER A 227 7.73 -13.46 -10.03
C SER A 227 8.32 -12.07 -10.17
N PHE A 228 8.75 -11.46 -9.07
CA PHE A 228 9.33 -10.12 -9.11
C PHE A 228 10.77 -10.19 -9.61
N PRO A 229 11.11 -9.44 -10.68
CA PRO A 229 12.45 -9.47 -11.27
C PRO A 229 13.41 -8.62 -10.45
N LEU A 230 13.98 -9.20 -9.39
CA LEU A 230 14.93 -8.54 -8.49
C LEU A 230 16.17 -7.99 -9.20
N GLU A 231 16.50 -8.52 -10.38
CA GLU A 231 17.60 -8.04 -11.22
C GLU A 231 17.27 -6.78 -12.04
N GLU A 232 15.98 -6.47 -12.21
CA GLU A 232 15.55 -5.26 -12.95
C GLU A 232 15.42 -4.02 -12.05
N TYR A 233 15.36 -4.22 -10.73
CA TYR A 233 15.17 -3.15 -9.75
C TYR A 233 16.25 -3.23 -8.68
N SER A 234 16.86 -2.08 -8.39
CA SER A 234 17.83 -1.96 -7.31
C SER A 234 17.12 -1.58 -6.02
N ILE A 235 16.88 -2.54 -5.14
CA ILE A 235 16.26 -2.30 -3.83
C ILE A 235 17.37 -2.21 -2.79
N SER A 236 17.44 -1.09 -2.04
CA SER A 236 18.48 -0.87 -1.03
C SER A 236 18.20 -1.63 0.27
N LEU A 237 17.11 -1.31 0.92
CA LEU A 237 16.65 -1.96 2.15
C LEU A 237 15.27 -2.59 1.94
N MET A 238 15.02 -3.67 2.65
CA MET A 238 13.74 -4.35 2.66
C MET A 238 13.39 -4.79 4.09
N THR A 239 12.16 -4.55 4.51
CA THR A 239 11.60 -5.27 5.65
C THR A 239 10.61 -6.32 5.15
N VAL A 240 10.67 -7.50 5.75
CA VAL A 240 9.84 -8.64 5.34
C VAL A 240 9.29 -9.32 6.59
N GLU A 241 7.97 -9.40 6.66
CA GLU A 241 7.31 -10.12 7.75
C GLU A 241 7.38 -11.63 7.52
N ARG A 242 7.84 -12.36 8.51
CA ARG A 242 7.87 -13.84 8.54
C ARG A 242 8.33 -14.52 7.24
N PRO A 243 9.45 -14.10 6.62
CA PRO A 243 9.90 -14.71 5.38
C PRO A 243 10.16 -16.20 5.57
N LYS A 244 9.53 -17.03 4.71
CA LYS A 244 9.79 -18.47 4.64
C LYS A 244 11.20 -18.75 4.16
N ASP A 245 11.72 -19.93 4.44
CA ASP A 245 13.10 -20.29 4.07
C ASP A 245 13.35 -20.19 2.55
N SER A 246 12.36 -20.53 1.73
CA SER A 246 12.41 -20.38 0.27
C SER A 246 12.54 -18.91 -0.16
N LEU A 247 11.82 -17.99 0.48
CA LEU A 247 11.96 -16.55 0.22
C LEU A 247 13.32 -16.04 0.70
N ARG A 248 13.79 -16.49 1.87
CA ARG A 248 15.14 -16.15 2.36
C ARG A 248 16.22 -16.55 1.35
N ALA A 249 16.15 -17.80 0.87
CA ALA A 249 17.08 -18.29 -0.14
C ALA A 249 16.99 -17.50 -1.46
N LEU A 250 15.78 -17.10 -1.87
CA LEU A 250 15.58 -16.24 -3.04
C LEU A 250 16.26 -14.87 -2.85
N LEU A 251 16.04 -14.21 -1.72
CA LEU A 251 16.65 -12.91 -1.40
C LEU A 251 18.17 -13.01 -1.36
N GLU A 252 18.72 -14.01 -0.66
CA GLU A 252 20.17 -14.25 -0.58
C GLU A 252 20.79 -14.50 -1.96
N LYS A 253 20.13 -15.29 -2.81
CA LYS A 253 20.56 -15.54 -4.19
C LYS A 253 20.67 -14.24 -5.00
N HIS A 254 19.82 -13.26 -4.72
CA HIS A 254 19.81 -11.96 -5.40
C HIS A 254 20.58 -10.88 -4.63
N GLY A 255 21.50 -11.27 -3.76
CA GLY A 255 22.45 -10.37 -3.11
C GLY A 255 21.93 -9.65 -1.87
N PHE A 256 20.75 -10.04 -1.33
CA PHE A 256 20.30 -9.50 -0.06
C PHE A 256 20.92 -10.22 1.12
N LYS A 257 21.30 -9.46 2.13
CA LYS A 257 21.82 -9.95 3.41
C LYS A 257 20.81 -9.66 4.51
N TYR A 258 20.53 -10.68 5.31
CA TYR A 258 19.81 -10.50 6.56
C TYR A 258 20.62 -9.66 7.53
N LEU A 259 20.03 -8.59 8.04
CA LEU A 259 20.69 -7.70 9.00
C LEU A 259 20.22 -7.96 10.44
N LYS A 260 18.91 -7.90 10.66
CA LYS A 260 18.34 -7.94 12.00
C LYS A 260 16.89 -8.40 12.01
N ARG A 261 16.48 -9.04 13.10
CA ARG A 261 15.07 -9.24 13.44
C ARG A 261 14.56 -8.03 14.21
N LEU A 262 13.50 -7.39 13.73
CA LEU A 262 12.93 -6.18 14.33
C LEU A 262 11.77 -6.46 15.30
N SER A 263 11.11 -7.63 15.19
CA SER A 263 9.98 -7.96 16.05
C SER A 263 10.01 -9.40 16.56
N SER A 264 9.31 -9.65 17.66
CA SER A 264 9.16 -11.03 18.22
C SER A 264 8.27 -11.92 17.33
N TRP A 265 7.42 -11.32 16.47
CA TRP A 265 6.54 -12.06 15.56
C TRP A 265 7.14 -12.29 14.18
N GLY A 266 8.34 -11.78 13.88
CA GLY A 266 9.10 -12.23 12.72
C GLY A 266 9.45 -11.16 11.70
N GLU A 267 9.21 -9.89 11.97
CA GLU A 267 9.68 -8.80 11.11
C GLU A 267 11.20 -8.83 10.98
N SER A 268 11.70 -8.80 9.76
CA SER A 268 13.12 -8.91 9.46
C SER A 268 13.59 -7.81 8.52
N LEU A 269 14.79 -7.31 8.77
CA LEU A 269 15.45 -6.29 7.96
C LEU A 269 16.53 -6.93 7.08
N TRP A 270 16.52 -6.55 5.81
CA TRP A 270 17.44 -7.00 4.77
C TRP A 270 18.05 -5.81 4.04
N ALA A 271 19.31 -5.95 3.63
CA ALA A 271 19.98 -4.97 2.79
C ALA A 271 20.63 -5.64 1.58
N HIS A 272 20.62 -4.97 0.44
CA HIS A 272 21.33 -5.46 -0.73
C HIS A 272 22.84 -5.24 -0.58
N ASP A 273 23.63 -6.21 -1.03
CA ASP A 273 25.11 -6.21 -0.95
C ASP A 273 25.74 -4.92 -1.48
N SER A 274 25.18 -4.35 -2.54
CA SER A 274 25.71 -3.14 -3.18
C SER A 274 25.76 -1.91 -2.30
N ILE A 275 24.94 -1.87 -1.23
CA ILE A 275 24.89 -0.71 -0.31
C ILE A 275 25.50 -0.99 1.05
N MET A 276 25.92 -2.23 1.35
CA MET A 276 26.42 -2.62 2.67
C MET A 276 27.53 -1.69 3.20
N GLY A 277 28.48 -1.30 2.35
CA GLY A 277 29.55 -0.39 2.73
C GLY A 277 29.11 1.06 3.01
N SER A 278 27.90 1.44 2.59
CA SER A 278 27.36 2.78 2.80
C SER A 278 26.43 2.88 4.01
N LEU A 279 25.97 1.75 4.56
CA LEU A 279 25.07 1.71 5.70
C LEU A 279 25.78 2.16 6.99
N ASP A 280 25.01 2.74 7.91
CA ASP A 280 25.44 2.92 9.29
C ASP A 280 24.87 1.80 10.16
N LEU A 281 25.65 0.77 10.36
CA LEU A 281 25.30 -0.36 11.23
C LEU A 281 25.78 -0.20 12.67
N SER A 282 26.35 0.95 13.04
CA SER A 282 26.88 1.19 14.38
C SER A 282 25.82 1.05 15.48
N ARG A 283 24.56 1.33 15.13
CA ARG A 283 23.42 1.25 16.03
C ARG A 283 22.53 0.00 15.84
N ILE A 284 23.01 -1.01 15.10
CA ILE A 284 22.19 -2.18 14.80
C ILE A 284 21.72 -2.93 16.06
N GLU A 285 22.52 -2.92 17.11
CA GLU A 285 22.18 -3.59 18.38
C GLU A 285 21.12 -2.82 19.19
N ASP A 286 20.87 -1.55 18.91
CA ASP A 286 19.79 -0.77 19.52
C ASP A 286 18.40 -1.26 19.07
N PHE A 287 18.33 -1.97 17.96
CA PHE A 287 17.11 -2.55 17.41
C PHE A 287 16.84 -3.94 18.00
N THR A 288 16.50 -3.96 19.30
CA THR A 288 16.02 -5.20 19.93
C THR A 288 14.62 -5.54 19.44
N PRO A 289 14.28 -6.84 19.24
CA PRO A 289 12.98 -7.22 18.73
C PRO A 289 11.82 -6.68 19.56
N THR A 290 10.96 -5.88 18.94
CA THR A 290 9.73 -5.36 19.55
C THR A 290 8.83 -6.52 19.95
N ARG A 291 8.20 -6.45 21.11
CA ARG A 291 7.23 -7.45 21.59
C ARG A 291 5.82 -6.99 21.22
N LYS A 292 4.95 -7.91 20.78
CA LYS A 292 3.53 -7.57 20.62
C LYS A 292 2.99 -6.97 21.92
N PRO A 293 2.28 -5.84 21.87
CA PRO A 293 1.59 -5.33 23.04
C PRO A 293 0.70 -6.44 23.61
N LYS A 294 0.70 -6.62 24.90
CA LYS A 294 -0.28 -7.51 25.55
C LYS A 294 -1.67 -6.93 25.22
N PRO A 295 -2.67 -7.77 24.86
CA PRO A 295 -4.01 -7.30 24.68
C PRO A 295 -4.42 -6.52 25.93
N GLN A 296 -4.69 -5.23 25.79
CA GLN A 296 -5.28 -4.47 26.89
C GLN A 296 -6.65 -5.09 27.15
N ALA A 297 -6.89 -5.47 28.39
CA ALA A 297 -8.20 -5.96 28.80
C ALA A 297 -9.20 -4.89 28.40
N VAL A 298 -10.13 -5.22 27.50
CA VAL A 298 -11.23 -4.33 27.12
C VAL A 298 -11.99 -4.03 28.39
N VAL A 299 -11.80 -2.85 28.96
CA VAL A 299 -12.63 -2.36 30.04
C VAL A 299 -14.02 -2.24 29.43
N LYS A 300 -14.88 -3.23 29.70
CA LYS A 300 -16.29 -3.11 29.40
C LYS A 300 -16.80 -1.91 30.19
N VAL A 301 -16.92 -0.76 29.54
CA VAL A 301 -17.70 0.34 30.06
C VAL A 301 -19.12 -0.19 30.15
N GLY A 302 -19.55 -0.48 31.39
CA GLY A 302 -20.89 -0.98 31.66
C GLY A 302 -21.90 0.01 31.10
N SER A 303 -22.73 -0.46 30.17
CA SER A 303 -23.95 0.23 29.77
C SER A 303 -24.92 0.16 30.94
N ASN A 304 -24.86 1.13 31.83
CA ASN A 304 -25.98 1.51 32.66
C ASN A 304 -26.77 2.59 31.87
N LEU A 305 -27.76 2.16 31.15
CA LEU A 305 -28.99 2.91 30.79
C LEU A 305 -30.15 1.92 30.77
#